data_ced3dbd82370963569357b497e073c7c
#
_entry.id   ced3dbd82370963569357b497e073c7c
#
_cell.length_a   1.000
_cell.length_b   1.000
_cell.length_c   1.000
_cell.angle_alpha   90.00
_cell.angle_beta   90.00
_cell.angle_gamma   90.00
#
_symmetry.space_group_name_H-M   'P 1'
#
loop_
_entity.id
_entity.type
_entity.pdbx_description
1 polymer ?
#
loop_
_entity_poly.entity_id
_entity_poly.type
_entity_poly.pdbx_seq_one_letter_code
_entity_poly.pdbx_strand_id
1 'polypeptide(L)'
;MMSKQVAEKAFAKVENELRDLSRWMYENPELGFEEFEASEKLSSFLGRQGFEVTYPCHGLDTAFEATVGTGGPRVVICCEYDALPEVGHACGHNIIATAAAGAGVAMATLAEELGIRVTVLGTPAEEGGGGKVELIDAGAFEDAAASMMVHPGPFDELDPSFQACQHFEAEFFGKESHAAFAPEEGILSLIHI
;
A
#
# COMPACT_ATOMS: atom_id res chain seq x y z
N MET A 1 1.26 6.00 30.39
CA MET A 1 1.82 7.33 30.11
C MET A 1 3.27 7.29 29.61
N MET A 2 4.16 6.51 30.24
CA MET A 2 5.58 6.41 29.81
C MET A 2 5.74 5.86 28.38
N SER A 3 5.03 4.78 28.02
CA SER A 3 5.15 4.15 26.70
C SER A 3 4.79 5.07 25.54
N LYS A 4 3.71 5.86 25.68
CA LYS A 4 3.32 6.84 24.67
C LYS A 4 4.42 7.90 24.43
N GLN A 5 5.03 8.42 25.50
CA GLN A 5 6.11 9.41 25.38
C GLN A 5 7.38 8.81 24.74
N VAL A 6 7.65 7.53 24.95
CA VAL A 6 8.77 6.82 24.29
C VAL A 6 8.54 6.74 22.81
N ALA A 7 7.33 6.30 22.39
CA ALA A 7 6.93 6.23 21.00
C ALA A 7 6.98 7.60 20.30
N GLU A 8 6.42 8.66 20.92
CA GLU A 8 6.46 10.03 20.40
C GLU A 8 7.89 10.55 20.21
N LYS A 9 8.78 10.27 21.15
CA LYS A 9 10.20 10.65 21.04
C LYS A 9 10.93 9.89 19.94
N ALA A 10 10.59 8.64 19.70
CA ALA A 10 11.17 7.85 18.62
C ALA A 10 10.73 8.40 17.25
N PHE A 11 9.43 8.65 17.09
CA PHE A 11 8.89 9.29 15.88
C PHE A 11 9.53 10.66 15.60
N ALA A 12 9.65 11.52 16.62
CA ALA A 12 10.21 12.87 16.45
C ALA A 12 11.66 12.88 15.91
N LYS A 13 12.42 11.78 16.09
CA LYS A 13 13.78 11.68 15.53
C LYS A 13 13.80 11.47 14.02
N VAL A 14 12.76 10.89 13.48
CA VAL A 14 12.66 10.52 12.07
C VAL A 14 11.64 11.36 11.30
N GLU A 15 10.90 12.22 11.97
CA GLU A 15 9.82 13.03 11.40
C GLU A 15 10.24 13.79 10.14
N ASN A 16 11.40 14.46 10.17
CA ASN A 16 11.86 15.24 9.02
C ASN A 16 12.19 14.34 7.82
N GLU A 17 12.86 13.20 8.05
CA GLU A 17 13.17 12.24 6.99
C GLU A 17 11.89 11.66 6.37
N LEU A 18 10.88 11.36 7.19
CA LEU A 18 9.58 10.89 6.71
C LEU A 18 8.85 11.98 5.90
N ARG A 19 8.90 13.24 6.33
CA ARG A 19 8.33 14.36 5.57
C ARG A 19 8.99 14.54 4.21
N ASP A 20 10.32 14.41 4.16
CA ASP A 20 11.08 14.50 2.92
C ASP A 20 10.76 13.31 2.01
N LEU A 21 10.63 12.10 2.55
CA LEU A 21 10.23 10.90 1.81
C LEU A 21 8.80 11.02 1.24
N SER A 22 7.84 11.52 2.04
CA SER A 22 6.48 11.79 1.56
C SER A 22 6.46 12.80 0.43
N ARG A 23 7.24 13.88 0.55
CA ARG A 23 7.36 14.89 -0.52
C ARG A 23 7.99 14.29 -1.77
N TRP A 24 9.05 13.50 -1.60
CA TRP A 24 9.71 12.85 -2.73
C TRP A 24 8.73 11.95 -3.50
N MET A 25 7.94 11.11 -2.81
CA MET A 25 6.91 10.27 -3.46
C MET A 25 5.88 11.12 -4.20
N TYR A 26 5.43 12.23 -3.58
CA TYR A 26 4.48 13.14 -4.22
C TYR A 26 5.02 13.76 -5.52
N GLU A 27 6.32 14.08 -5.55
CA GLU A 27 7.01 14.66 -6.72
C GLU A 27 7.41 13.60 -7.76
N ASN A 28 7.46 12.32 -7.37
CA ASN A 28 7.86 11.18 -8.21
C ASN A 28 6.82 10.05 -8.08
N PRO A 29 5.59 10.25 -8.57
CA PRO A 29 4.54 9.25 -8.43
C PRO A 29 4.81 8.02 -9.29
N GLU A 30 4.67 6.83 -8.70
CA GLU A 30 4.78 5.54 -9.37
C GLU A 30 3.43 4.82 -9.32
N LEU A 31 3.06 4.15 -10.41
CA LEU A 31 1.78 3.44 -10.52
C LEU A 31 1.85 2.05 -9.89
N GLY A 32 0.69 1.48 -9.64
CA GLY A 32 0.57 0.16 -9.04
C GLY A 32 1.38 -0.93 -9.76
N PHE A 33 2.10 -1.75 -8.99
CA PHE A 33 3.11 -2.73 -9.39
C PHE A 33 4.38 -2.18 -10.05
N GLU A 34 4.51 -0.87 -10.18
CA GLU A 34 5.69 -0.19 -10.72
C GLU A 34 6.37 0.74 -9.68
N GLU A 35 6.02 0.61 -8.40
CA GLU A 35 6.49 1.45 -7.28
C GLU A 35 7.89 1.05 -6.80
N PHE A 36 8.84 0.87 -7.72
CA PHE A 36 10.17 0.32 -7.41
C PHE A 36 11.00 1.25 -6.52
N GLU A 37 11.02 2.56 -6.82
CA GLU A 37 11.81 3.50 -6.03
C GLU A 37 11.16 3.81 -4.68
N ALA A 38 9.83 3.93 -4.62
CA ALA A 38 9.11 4.17 -3.37
C ALA A 38 9.30 3.00 -2.40
N SER A 39 9.10 1.77 -2.86
CA SER A 39 9.27 0.56 -2.05
C SER A 39 10.72 0.37 -1.59
N GLU A 40 11.72 0.60 -2.46
CA GLU A 40 13.14 0.55 -2.10
C GLU A 40 13.50 1.59 -1.03
N LYS A 41 13.04 2.83 -1.18
CA LYS A 41 13.30 3.91 -0.22
C LYS A 41 12.66 3.64 1.14
N LEU A 42 11.40 3.17 1.15
CA LEU A 42 10.67 2.82 2.38
C LEU A 42 11.32 1.62 3.10
N SER A 43 11.59 0.54 2.39
CA SER A 43 12.23 -0.65 2.94
C SER A 43 13.64 -0.36 3.46
N SER A 44 14.44 0.41 2.71
CA SER A 44 15.76 0.86 3.13
C SER A 44 15.70 1.79 4.35
N PHE A 45 14.72 2.70 4.43
CA PHE A 45 14.48 3.53 5.61
C PHE A 45 14.24 2.66 6.84
N LEU A 46 13.32 1.70 6.77
CA LEU A 46 13.00 0.80 7.88
C LEU A 46 14.19 -0.07 8.29
N GLY A 47 14.98 -0.56 7.33
CA GLY A 47 16.22 -1.29 7.60
C GLY A 47 17.22 -0.44 8.42
N ARG A 48 17.38 0.85 8.10
CA ARG A 48 18.22 1.76 8.88
C ARG A 48 17.68 2.03 10.30
N GLN A 49 16.37 1.83 10.51
CA GLN A 49 15.74 1.94 11.83
C GLN A 49 15.77 0.63 12.63
N GLY A 50 16.45 -0.40 12.13
CA GLY A 50 16.69 -1.66 12.84
C GLY A 50 15.63 -2.75 12.60
N PHE A 51 14.80 -2.61 11.57
CA PHE A 51 13.91 -3.67 11.11
C PHE A 51 14.67 -4.70 10.30
N GLU A 52 14.30 -5.97 10.46
CA GLU A 52 14.66 -7.04 9.53
C GLU A 52 13.75 -6.89 8.30
N VAL A 53 14.36 -6.72 7.13
CA VAL A 53 13.65 -6.40 5.88
C VAL A 53 13.79 -7.53 4.89
N THR A 54 12.65 -7.97 4.34
CA THR A 54 12.58 -8.82 3.14
C THR A 54 12.01 -7.99 2.01
N TYR A 55 12.79 -7.83 0.93
CA TYR A 55 12.40 -7.07 -0.27
C TYR A 55 13.12 -7.64 -1.51
N PRO A 56 12.41 -7.97 -2.60
CA PRO A 56 10.95 -8.09 -2.69
C PRO A 56 10.41 -9.27 -1.87
N CYS A 57 9.08 -9.32 -1.63
CA CYS A 57 8.48 -10.41 -0.86
C CYS A 57 7.11 -10.84 -1.41
N HIS A 58 6.63 -11.99 -0.94
CA HIS A 58 5.29 -12.53 -1.25
C HIS A 58 4.97 -12.64 -2.74
N GLY A 59 5.99 -12.74 -3.61
CA GLY A 59 5.81 -12.86 -5.07
C GLY A 59 5.52 -11.54 -5.80
N LEU A 60 5.53 -10.41 -5.10
CA LEU A 60 5.35 -9.07 -5.68
C LEU A 60 6.67 -8.31 -5.67
N ASP A 61 7.09 -7.82 -6.83
CA ASP A 61 8.39 -7.17 -7.02
C ASP A 61 8.55 -5.85 -6.24
N THR A 62 7.44 -5.20 -5.93
CA THR A 62 7.41 -3.92 -5.21
C THR A 62 6.90 -4.05 -3.77
N ALA A 63 6.53 -5.26 -3.30
CA ALA A 63 6.16 -5.50 -1.91
C ALA A 63 7.39 -5.69 -1.02
N PHE A 64 7.30 -5.24 0.22
CA PHE A 64 8.31 -5.49 1.26
C PHE A 64 7.67 -5.86 2.59
N GLU A 65 8.41 -6.62 3.40
CA GLU A 65 8.07 -6.89 4.80
C GLU A 65 9.23 -6.43 5.68
N ALA A 66 8.95 -5.54 6.62
CA ALA A 66 9.91 -5.04 7.58
C ALA A 66 9.41 -5.33 9.00
N THR A 67 10.11 -6.21 9.72
CA THR A 67 9.67 -6.71 11.03
C THR A 67 10.69 -6.43 12.12
N VAL A 68 10.19 -6.11 13.32
CA VAL A 68 10.96 -5.95 14.55
C VAL A 68 10.25 -6.65 15.72
N GLY A 69 11.03 -7.12 16.69
CA GLY A 69 10.55 -7.92 17.83
C GLY A 69 10.74 -9.42 17.59
N THR A 70 10.99 -10.18 18.67
CA THR A 70 11.45 -11.57 18.59
C THR A 70 10.39 -12.62 18.93
N GLY A 71 9.17 -12.20 19.29
CA GLY A 71 8.14 -13.17 19.68
C GLY A 71 6.77 -12.55 19.91
N GLY A 72 5.81 -13.40 20.27
CA GLY A 72 4.44 -13.02 20.58
C GLY A 72 3.58 -12.68 19.34
N PRO A 73 2.40 -12.07 19.56
CA PRO A 73 1.50 -11.69 18.48
C PRO A 73 2.16 -10.75 17.47
N ARG A 74 1.86 -10.93 16.17
CA ARG A 74 2.28 -10.03 15.11
C ARG A 74 1.21 -8.97 14.83
N VAL A 75 1.60 -7.72 14.90
CA VAL A 75 0.77 -6.58 14.49
C VAL A 75 1.31 -6.05 13.17
N VAL A 76 0.45 -5.99 12.15
CA VAL A 76 0.80 -5.54 10.81
C VAL A 76 0.30 -4.11 10.62
N ILE A 77 1.16 -3.23 10.12
CA ILE A 77 0.83 -1.88 9.69
C ILE A 77 0.96 -1.87 8.18
N CYS A 78 -0.17 -1.74 7.46
CA CYS A 78 -0.17 -1.67 6.01
C CYS A 78 0.37 -0.34 5.54
N CYS A 79 1.22 -0.39 4.52
CA CYS A 79 1.97 0.72 3.96
C CYS A 79 1.71 0.77 2.47
N GLU A 80 0.80 1.63 2.02
CA GLU A 80 0.47 1.87 0.61
C GLU A 80 1.30 3.01 0.06
N TYR A 81 1.73 2.93 -1.21
CA TYR A 81 2.60 3.93 -1.83
C TYR A 81 2.39 4.11 -3.34
N ASP A 82 1.41 3.43 -3.93
CA ASP A 82 1.04 3.61 -5.33
C ASP A 82 0.32 4.93 -5.58
N ALA A 83 0.44 5.43 -6.80
CA ALA A 83 -0.19 6.66 -7.26
C ALA A 83 -1.25 6.36 -8.33
N LEU A 84 -2.16 7.30 -8.52
CA LEU A 84 -3.17 7.27 -9.57
C LEU A 84 -2.60 7.75 -10.90
N PRO A 85 -3.01 7.16 -12.04
CA PRO A 85 -2.67 7.67 -13.35
C PRO A 85 -3.09 9.14 -13.52
N GLU A 86 -2.23 9.96 -14.12
CA GLU A 86 -2.44 11.37 -14.46
C GLU A 86 -2.57 12.34 -13.27
N VAL A 87 -3.02 11.89 -12.10
CA VAL A 87 -3.26 12.75 -10.93
C VAL A 87 -2.30 12.52 -9.76
N GLY A 88 -1.40 11.53 -9.87
CA GLY A 88 -0.39 11.25 -8.86
C GLY A 88 -0.98 10.82 -7.51
N HIS A 89 -0.40 11.26 -6.41
CA HIS A 89 -0.84 10.90 -5.06
C HIS A 89 -2.10 11.65 -4.60
N ALA A 90 -3.14 11.70 -5.44
CA ALA A 90 -4.41 12.37 -5.08
C ALA A 90 -5.17 11.65 -3.95
N CYS A 91 -4.97 10.32 -3.80
CA CYS A 91 -5.51 9.54 -2.68
C CYS A 91 -4.68 9.68 -1.39
N GLY A 92 -3.45 10.17 -1.48
CA GLY A 92 -2.59 10.43 -0.33
C GLY A 92 -1.76 9.22 0.14
N HIS A 93 -1.48 8.24 -0.73
CA HIS A 93 -0.68 7.07 -0.39
C HIS A 93 0.76 7.43 0.03
N ASN A 94 1.33 8.54 -0.44
CA ASN A 94 2.58 9.08 0.08
C ASN A 94 2.52 9.44 1.57
N ILE A 95 1.35 9.85 2.08
CA ILE A 95 1.10 10.11 3.50
C ILE A 95 0.89 8.79 4.25
N ILE A 96 0.10 7.86 3.68
CA ILE A 96 -0.14 6.53 4.26
C ILE A 96 1.19 5.80 4.46
N ALA A 97 2.05 5.77 3.43
CA ALA A 97 3.36 5.14 3.49
C ALA A 97 4.21 5.65 4.65
N THR A 98 4.35 6.97 4.74
CA THR A 98 5.20 7.58 5.77
C THR A 98 4.57 7.55 7.17
N ALA A 99 3.24 7.59 7.28
CA ALA A 99 2.54 7.35 8.53
C ALA A 99 2.76 5.92 9.04
N ALA A 100 2.65 4.92 8.15
CA ALA A 100 2.89 3.51 8.48
C ALA A 100 4.34 3.28 8.91
N ALA A 101 5.33 3.80 8.16
CA ALA A 101 6.74 3.69 8.51
C ALA A 101 7.05 4.38 9.84
N GLY A 102 6.50 5.57 10.08
CA GLY A 102 6.67 6.31 11.33
C GLY A 102 6.03 5.61 12.52
N ALA A 103 4.83 5.04 12.35
CA ALA A 103 4.18 4.25 13.38
C ALA A 103 4.98 2.98 13.71
N GLY A 104 5.52 2.30 12.69
CA GLY A 104 6.43 1.18 12.86
C GLY A 104 7.63 1.53 13.72
N VAL A 105 8.35 2.62 13.40
CA VAL A 105 9.50 3.10 14.18
C VAL A 105 9.12 3.45 15.61
N ALA A 106 7.98 4.10 15.82
CA ALA A 106 7.49 4.42 17.14
C ALA A 106 7.21 3.17 17.98
N MET A 107 6.54 2.17 17.37
CA MET A 107 6.18 0.91 18.02
C MET A 107 7.37 -0.02 18.23
N ALA A 108 8.39 0.03 17.37
CA ALA A 108 9.62 -0.76 17.52
C ALA A 108 10.27 -0.57 18.90
N THR A 109 10.19 0.63 19.45
CA THR A 109 10.75 0.94 20.77
C THR A 109 10.03 0.25 21.93
N LEU A 110 8.84 -0.27 21.69
CA LEU A 110 7.98 -0.91 22.69
C LEU A 110 7.80 -2.41 22.42
N ALA A 111 8.26 -2.92 21.29
CA ALA A 111 7.99 -4.28 20.86
C ALA A 111 8.43 -5.35 21.87
N GLU A 112 9.64 -5.23 22.42
CA GLU A 112 10.15 -6.16 23.43
C GLU A 112 9.37 -6.04 24.77
N GLU A 113 9.10 -4.81 25.23
CA GLU A 113 8.35 -4.57 26.49
C GLU A 113 6.93 -5.14 26.41
N LEU A 114 6.31 -5.03 25.24
CA LEU A 114 4.95 -5.50 24.98
C LEU A 114 4.91 -6.99 24.61
N GLY A 115 6.04 -7.62 24.31
CA GLY A 115 6.13 -8.99 23.86
C GLY A 115 5.41 -9.22 22.53
N ILE A 116 5.56 -8.31 21.57
CA ILE A 116 4.92 -8.36 20.24
C ILE A 116 5.96 -8.27 19.12
N ARG A 117 5.58 -8.72 17.94
CA ARG A 117 6.26 -8.38 16.69
C ARG A 117 5.48 -7.28 15.98
N VAL A 118 6.21 -6.29 15.46
CA VAL A 118 5.64 -5.20 14.65
C VAL A 118 6.17 -5.34 13.24
N THR A 119 5.26 -5.48 12.29
CA THR A 119 5.58 -5.56 10.86
C THR A 119 5.01 -4.34 10.14
N VAL A 120 5.84 -3.62 9.42
CA VAL A 120 5.39 -2.70 8.38
C VAL A 120 5.41 -3.48 7.07
N LEU A 121 4.23 -3.70 6.50
CA LEU A 121 4.04 -4.45 5.26
C LEU A 121 3.80 -3.47 4.12
N GLY A 122 4.72 -3.42 3.17
CA GLY A 122 4.55 -2.69 1.92
C GLY A 122 3.51 -3.36 1.03
N THR A 123 2.41 -2.65 0.81
CA THR A 123 1.23 -3.16 0.10
C THR A 123 1.03 -2.37 -1.19
N PRO A 124 1.66 -2.80 -2.31
CA PRO A 124 1.58 -2.12 -3.60
C PRO A 124 0.21 -2.23 -4.24
N ALA A 125 -0.05 -1.39 -5.24
CA ALA A 125 -1.14 -1.50 -6.22
C ALA A 125 -2.54 -1.56 -5.59
N GLU A 126 -2.85 -0.66 -4.66
CA GLU A 126 -4.19 -0.58 -4.08
C GLU A 126 -5.20 -0.07 -5.11
N GLU A 127 -4.85 1.01 -5.85
CA GLU A 127 -5.76 1.76 -6.72
C GLU A 127 -6.22 0.99 -7.96
N GLY A 128 -5.46 0.07 -8.46
CA GLY A 128 -5.80 -0.59 -9.73
C GLY A 128 -5.48 -2.08 -9.83
N GLY A 129 -4.68 -2.61 -8.90
CA GLY A 129 -4.15 -3.97 -9.01
C GLY A 129 -4.67 -4.95 -7.97
N GLY A 130 -5.17 -4.45 -6.84
CA GLY A 130 -5.61 -5.30 -5.72
C GLY A 130 -4.46 -6.04 -5.05
N GLY A 131 -3.27 -5.44 -4.95
CA GLY A 131 -2.07 -6.09 -4.42
C GLY A 131 -2.25 -6.71 -3.03
N LYS A 132 -3.13 -6.15 -2.18
CA LYS A 132 -3.45 -6.78 -0.89
C LYS A 132 -4.17 -8.13 -1.03
N VAL A 133 -4.93 -8.35 -2.11
CA VAL A 133 -5.55 -9.66 -2.36
C VAL A 133 -4.45 -10.68 -2.66
N GLU A 134 -3.49 -10.33 -3.50
CA GLU A 134 -2.35 -11.18 -3.81
C GLU A 134 -1.49 -11.46 -2.58
N LEU A 135 -1.27 -10.46 -1.72
CA LEU A 135 -0.56 -10.63 -0.44
C LEU A 135 -1.31 -11.56 0.52
N ILE A 136 -2.64 -11.50 0.58
CA ILE A 136 -3.48 -12.41 1.37
C ILE A 136 -3.34 -13.83 0.83
N ASP A 137 -3.46 -14.02 -0.47
CA ASP A 137 -3.34 -15.33 -1.13
C ASP A 137 -1.92 -15.92 -0.96
N ALA A 138 -0.90 -15.07 -0.89
CA ALA A 138 0.48 -15.46 -0.58
C ALA A 138 0.76 -15.68 0.92
N GLY A 139 -0.23 -15.53 1.79
CA GLY A 139 -0.10 -15.81 3.22
C GLY A 139 0.50 -14.67 4.06
N ALA A 140 0.63 -13.46 3.51
CA ALA A 140 1.28 -12.34 4.19
C ALA A 140 0.61 -11.97 5.53
N PHE A 141 -0.63 -12.35 5.75
CA PHE A 141 -1.41 -12.04 6.96
C PHE A 141 -1.76 -13.25 7.83
N GLU A 142 -1.33 -14.48 7.47
CA GLU A 142 -1.79 -15.70 8.15
C GLU A 142 -1.54 -15.72 9.67
N ASP A 143 -0.44 -15.14 10.14
CA ASP A 143 -0.07 -15.08 11.56
C ASP A 143 -0.31 -13.71 12.20
N ALA A 144 -0.99 -12.80 11.50
CA ALA A 144 -1.29 -11.48 12.02
C ALA A 144 -2.40 -11.55 13.09
N ALA A 145 -2.09 -11.10 14.29
CA ALA A 145 -3.09 -10.94 15.36
C ALA A 145 -3.99 -9.72 15.12
N ALA A 146 -3.47 -8.71 14.46
CA ALA A 146 -4.19 -7.52 14.02
C ALA A 146 -3.46 -6.88 12.85
N SER A 147 -4.21 -6.23 11.95
CA SER A 147 -3.69 -5.36 10.92
C SER A 147 -4.39 -4.01 10.95
N MET A 148 -3.67 -2.95 10.63
CA MET A 148 -4.20 -1.59 10.65
C MET A 148 -3.53 -0.70 9.62
N MET A 149 -4.22 0.37 9.28
CA MET A 149 -3.74 1.43 8.39
C MET A 149 -4.37 2.75 8.80
N VAL A 150 -3.69 3.86 8.53
CA VAL A 150 -4.25 5.20 8.64
C VAL A 150 -4.38 5.78 7.24
N HIS A 151 -5.60 6.06 6.81
CA HIS A 151 -5.89 6.62 5.50
C HIS A 151 -6.34 8.09 5.63
N PRO A 152 -5.82 9.04 4.84
CA PRO A 152 -6.31 10.41 4.80
C PRO A 152 -7.81 10.45 4.46
N GLY A 153 -8.55 11.30 5.15
CA GLY A 153 -9.98 11.47 4.94
C GLY A 153 -10.46 12.85 5.39
N PRO A 154 -11.69 13.22 5.04
CA PRO A 154 -12.25 14.53 5.42
C PRO A 154 -12.64 14.61 6.91
N PHE A 155 -12.69 13.48 7.62
CA PHE A 155 -13.07 13.37 9.04
C PHE A 155 -12.22 12.30 9.72
N ASP A 156 -12.07 12.42 11.06
CA ASP A 156 -11.51 11.37 11.88
C ASP A 156 -12.56 10.27 12.11
N GLU A 157 -12.33 9.08 11.57
CA GLU A 157 -13.20 7.92 11.68
C GLU A 157 -12.37 6.67 12.04
N LEU A 158 -12.83 5.89 13.03
CA LEU A 158 -12.09 4.72 13.51
C LEU A 158 -12.48 3.41 12.79
N ASP A 159 -13.65 3.35 12.21
CA ASP A 159 -14.21 2.16 11.55
C ASP A 159 -15.06 2.61 10.34
N PRO A 160 -14.41 3.10 9.28
CA PRO A 160 -15.12 3.56 8.10
C PRO A 160 -15.82 2.40 7.38
N SER A 161 -17.00 2.70 6.84
CA SER A 161 -17.71 1.74 5.99
C SER A 161 -17.04 1.61 4.63
N PHE A 162 -16.66 0.40 4.26
CA PHE A 162 -16.11 0.09 2.95
C PHE A 162 -17.15 -0.56 2.04
N GLN A 163 -17.04 -0.31 0.73
CA GLN A 163 -17.81 -0.98 -0.29
C GLN A 163 -16.93 -2.00 -1.00
N ALA A 164 -17.52 -3.14 -1.38
CA ALA A 164 -16.83 -4.07 -2.26
C ALA A 164 -16.72 -3.45 -3.66
N CYS A 165 -15.53 -3.52 -4.24
CA CYS A 165 -15.25 -3.06 -5.60
C CYS A 165 -14.66 -4.23 -6.40
N GLN A 166 -15.07 -4.36 -7.65
CA GLN A 166 -14.49 -5.27 -8.60
C GLN A 166 -14.27 -4.53 -9.92
N HIS A 167 -13.04 -4.47 -10.39
CA HIS A 167 -12.71 -3.93 -11.69
C HIS A 167 -12.79 -5.02 -12.74
N PHE A 168 -13.34 -4.70 -13.88
CA PHE A 168 -13.33 -5.58 -15.04
C PHE A 168 -13.21 -4.76 -16.33
N GLU A 169 -12.58 -5.35 -17.32
CA GLU A 169 -12.50 -4.82 -18.67
C GLU A 169 -13.30 -5.74 -19.59
N ALA A 170 -14.13 -5.14 -20.45
CA ALA A 170 -14.89 -5.87 -21.45
C ALA A 170 -14.49 -5.37 -22.84
N GLU A 171 -13.88 -6.24 -23.62
CA GLU A 171 -13.46 -5.96 -24.98
C GLU A 171 -14.45 -6.57 -25.99
N PHE A 172 -14.98 -5.73 -26.87
CA PHE A 172 -15.94 -6.14 -27.88
C PHE A 172 -15.32 -6.03 -29.26
N PHE A 173 -15.35 -7.13 -29.99
CA PHE A 173 -14.82 -7.22 -31.34
C PHE A 173 -15.95 -7.05 -32.35
N GLY A 174 -15.88 -6.01 -33.16
CA GLY A 174 -16.83 -5.73 -34.25
C GLY A 174 -16.22 -5.98 -35.63
N LYS A 175 -17.05 -5.90 -36.65
CA LYS A 175 -16.66 -5.91 -38.06
C LYS A 175 -17.22 -4.68 -38.74
N GLU A 176 -16.33 -3.89 -39.34
CA GLU A 176 -16.76 -2.77 -40.17
C GLU A 176 -17.37 -3.24 -41.49
N SER A 177 -18.36 -2.50 -41.98
CA SER A 177 -18.94 -2.68 -43.30
C SER A 177 -19.36 -1.33 -43.89
N HIS A 178 -19.54 -1.31 -45.22
CA HIS A 178 -20.05 -0.09 -45.87
C HIS A 178 -21.53 0.11 -45.58
N ALA A 179 -21.89 1.17 -44.90
CA ALA A 179 -23.23 1.43 -44.40
C ALA A 179 -24.33 1.48 -45.48
N ALA A 180 -23.99 1.80 -46.73
CA ALA A 180 -24.93 1.90 -47.84
C ALA A 180 -24.94 0.67 -48.77
N PHE A 181 -23.83 -0.10 -48.84
CA PHE A 181 -23.72 -1.21 -49.81
C PHE A 181 -23.76 -2.59 -49.17
N ALA A 182 -23.42 -2.74 -47.91
CA ALA A 182 -23.37 -4.02 -47.21
C ALA A 182 -23.61 -3.85 -45.69
N PRO A 183 -24.68 -3.18 -45.28
CA PRO A 183 -24.94 -2.94 -43.84
C PRO A 183 -25.12 -4.24 -43.05
N GLU A 184 -25.63 -5.31 -43.73
CA GLU A 184 -25.85 -6.64 -43.16
C GLU A 184 -24.55 -7.38 -42.85
N GLU A 185 -23.41 -6.98 -43.41
CA GLU A 185 -22.13 -7.58 -43.13
C GLU A 185 -21.41 -6.99 -41.91
N GLY A 186 -21.92 -5.84 -41.40
CA GLY A 186 -21.37 -5.19 -40.25
C GLY A 186 -21.78 -5.83 -38.94
N ILE A 187 -20.87 -5.87 -37.99
CA ILE A 187 -21.13 -6.24 -36.59
C ILE A 187 -20.79 -5.05 -35.73
N LEU A 188 -21.81 -4.35 -35.24
CA LEU A 188 -21.65 -3.26 -34.29
C LEU A 188 -21.58 -3.87 -32.88
N SER A 189 -20.42 -3.82 -32.27
CA SER A 189 -20.13 -4.51 -31.00
C SER A 189 -21.13 -4.21 -29.87
N LEU A 190 -21.70 -3.00 -29.81
CA LEU A 190 -22.61 -2.62 -28.73
C LEU A 190 -24.09 -2.86 -28.99
N ILE A 191 -24.53 -3.03 -30.25
CA ILE A 191 -25.96 -3.20 -30.57
C ILE A 191 -26.34 -4.63 -30.93
N HIS A 192 -25.36 -5.54 -30.99
CA HIS A 192 -25.58 -6.95 -31.29
C HIS A 192 -25.35 -7.86 -30.06
N ILE A 193 -25.27 -7.26 -28.86
CA ILE A 193 -25.17 -7.98 -27.58
C ILE A 193 -26.57 -8.39 -27.11
#